data_fbf27a1b83e26a9644874e38f260d996
#
_entry.id   fbf27a1b83e26a9644874e38f260d996
#
_cell.length_a   1.000
_cell.length_b   1.000
_cell.length_c   1.000
_cell.angle_alpha   90.00
_cell.angle_beta   90.00
_cell.angle_gamma   90.00
#
_symmetry.space_group_name_H-M   'P 1'
#
loop_
_entity.id
_entity.type
_entity.pdbx_description
1 polymer ?
#
loop_
_entity_poly.entity_id
_entity_poly.type
_entity_poly.pdbx_seq_one_letter_code
_entity_poly.pdbx_strand_id
1 'polypeptide(L)'
;FKVEAEVGAPQVAYRETIKNAVKQEYKYAKQSGGKGQYGHVYLEIKPMPAGSEPTFKFNNDIKGGVVPKEYIPAVEKGCNEAMQGGILAGYPMVDIEVTLYDGSYHEVDSSEMAFKLAASMGFKQGCRSAAAGAVLLEPIMKVEIETPEDYMGDVIGDCNKRRGQVQSMDDRAGIKLVVALIPLSEMF
;
A
#
# COMPACT_ATOMS: atom_id res chain seq x y z
N PHE A 1 -31.53 -14.91 -23.41
CA PHE A 1 -31.73 -13.93 -22.35
C PHE A 1 -31.44 -12.54 -22.90
N LYS A 2 -32.45 -11.65 -22.96
CA LYS A 2 -32.24 -10.24 -23.29
C LYS A 2 -31.79 -9.56 -21.99
N VAL A 3 -30.49 -9.36 -21.80
CA VAL A 3 -29.91 -8.58 -20.71
C VAL A 3 -29.26 -7.35 -21.34
N GLU A 4 -29.72 -6.18 -20.97
CA GLU A 4 -29.01 -4.93 -21.26
C GLU A 4 -27.90 -4.79 -20.24
N ALA A 5 -26.65 -4.76 -20.71
CA ALA A 5 -25.45 -4.55 -19.88
C ALA A 5 -24.68 -3.36 -20.43
N GLU A 6 -24.35 -2.42 -19.55
CA GLU A 6 -23.38 -1.38 -19.87
C GLU A 6 -21.97 -1.98 -19.75
N VAL A 7 -21.22 -1.98 -20.85
CA VAL A 7 -19.84 -2.45 -20.87
C VAL A 7 -18.94 -1.23 -20.74
N GLY A 8 -18.28 -1.11 -19.58
CA GLY A 8 -17.26 -0.10 -19.35
C GLY A 8 -15.84 -0.67 -19.50
N ALA A 9 -14.83 0.22 -19.46
CA ALA A 9 -13.44 -0.22 -19.41
C ALA A 9 -13.19 -1.01 -18.11
N PRO A 10 -12.44 -2.13 -18.16
CA PRO A 10 -12.10 -2.91 -16.99
C PRO A 10 -11.36 -2.06 -15.95
N GLN A 11 -11.72 -2.23 -14.68
CA GLN A 11 -11.04 -1.54 -13.59
C GLN A 11 -9.84 -2.36 -13.11
N VAL A 12 -8.67 -1.73 -13.08
CA VAL A 12 -7.45 -2.33 -12.57
C VAL A 12 -7.32 -2.04 -11.07
N ALA A 13 -7.10 -3.08 -10.27
CA ALA A 13 -6.92 -2.96 -8.83
C ALA A 13 -5.49 -2.55 -8.48
N TYR A 14 -5.18 -1.26 -8.61
CA TYR A 14 -3.90 -0.70 -8.17
C TYR A 14 -3.72 -0.79 -6.65
N ARG A 15 -2.48 -0.74 -6.20
CA ARG A 15 -2.08 -0.62 -4.79
C ARG A 15 -1.03 0.47 -4.67
N GLU A 16 -0.81 0.91 -3.44
CA GLU A 16 0.22 1.90 -3.12
C GLU A 16 1.20 1.32 -2.10
N THR A 17 2.43 1.80 -2.11
CA THR A 17 3.45 1.47 -1.11
C THR A 17 4.52 2.56 -1.05
N ILE A 18 5.49 2.37 -0.16
CA ILE A 18 6.69 3.21 -0.08
C ILE A 18 7.94 2.38 -0.37
N LYS A 19 9.02 3.03 -0.81
CA LYS A 19 10.29 2.39 -1.11
C LYS A 19 11.29 2.45 0.04
N ASN A 20 11.20 3.50 0.86
CA ASN A 20 12.19 3.79 1.89
C ASN A 20 11.55 3.93 3.26
N ALA A 21 12.31 3.59 4.30
CA ALA A 21 11.92 3.85 5.67
C ALA A 21 11.94 5.35 5.97
N VAL A 22 10.95 5.81 6.72
CA VAL A 22 10.85 7.19 7.20
C VAL A 22 10.49 7.23 8.66
N LYS A 23 10.92 8.29 9.35
CA LYS A 23 10.49 8.62 10.71
C LYS A 23 9.64 9.88 10.65
N GLN A 24 8.52 9.85 11.33
CA GLN A 24 7.57 10.96 11.35
C GLN A 24 7.08 11.21 12.76
N GLU A 25 7.23 12.43 13.19
CA GLU A 25 6.56 12.98 14.38
C GLU A 25 5.25 13.63 13.96
N TYR A 26 4.20 13.43 14.74
CA TYR A 26 2.95 14.16 14.55
C TYR A 26 2.29 14.46 15.90
N LYS A 27 1.99 15.74 16.11
CA LYS A 27 1.27 16.23 17.28
C LYS A 27 -0.09 16.77 16.86
N TYR A 28 -1.14 16.09 17.30
CA TYR A 28 -2.51 16.55 17.16
C TYR A 28 -2.93 17.23 18.45
N ALA A 29 -3.03 18.55 18.43
CA ALA A 29 -3.47 19.34 19.57
C ALA A 29 -4.52 20.34 19.10
N LYS A 30 -5.71 20.29 19.70
CA LYS A 30 -6.78 21.26 19.50
C LYS A 30 -7.32 21.71 20.84
N GLN A 31 -7.53 23.00 20.98
CA GLN A 31 -8.17 23.60 22.15
C GLN A 31 -9.24 24.56 21.63
N SER A 32 -10.50 24.25 21.91
CA SER A 32 -11.64 25.08 21.52
C SER A 32 -12.65 25.10 22.67
N GLY A 33 -12.52 26.09 23.55
CA GLY A 33 -13.54 26.45 24.53
C GLY A 33 -14.08 25.34 25.44
N GLY A 34 -13.23 24.48 26.00
CA GLY A 34 -13.61 23.36 26.86
C GLY A 34 -12.51 22.32 26.94
N LYS A 35 -12.88 21.01 27.02
CA LYS A 35 -11.93 19.91 26.99
C LYS A 35 -11.21 19.89 25.64
N GLY A 36 -9.89 20.01 25.64
CA GLY A 36 -9.07 19.97 24.46
C GLY A 36 -8.91 18.55 23.88
N GLN A 37 -8.13 18.44 22.81
CA GLN A 37 -7.71 17.17 22.23
C GLN A 37 -6.19 17.14 22.10
N TYR A 38 -5.57 16.06 22.51
CA TYR A 38 -4.13 15.91 22.46
C TYR A 38 -3.74 14.46 22.15
N GLY A 39 -2.98 14.28 21.08
CA GLY A 39 -2.33 13.02 20.73
C GLY A 39 -0.99 13.33 20.08
N HIS A 40 0.09 12.69 20.54
CA HIS A 40 1.44 12.94 20.05
C HIS A 40 2.18 11.62 19.85
N VAL A 41 2.62 11.36 18.65
CA VAL A 41 3.22 10.09 18.25
C VAL A 41 4.49 10.30 17.44
N TYR A 42 5.45 9.40 17.61
CA TYR A 42 6.62 9.24 16.76
C TYR A 42 6.53 7.87 16.11
N LEU A 43 6.41 7.85 14.79
CA LEU A 43 6.24 6.65 13.98
C LEU A 43 7.48 6.41 13.13
N GLU A 44 7.98 5.19 13.10
CA GLU A 44 8.88 4.71 12.08
C GLU A 44 8.07 3.85 11.11
N ILE A 45 8.06 4.21 9.83
CA ILE A 45 7.28 3.57 8.79
C ILE A 45 8.26 2.96 7.79
N LYS A 46 8.19 1.64 7.61
CA LYS A 46 9.13 0.88 6.77
C LYS A 46 8.37 0.08 5.71
N PRO A 47 8.94 -0.03 4.49
CA PRO A 47 8.46 -1.03 3.54
C PRO A 47 8.84 -2.44 4.02
N MET A 48 7.93 -3.38 3.82
CA MET A 48 8.19 -4.81 3.96
C MET A 48 8.48 -5.42 2.58
N PRO A 49 9.02 -6.64 2.51
CA PRO A 49 9.17 -7.36 1.25
C PRO A 49 7.84 -7.44 0.48
N ALA A 50 7.90 -7.33 -0.85
CA ALA A 50 6.72 -7.40 -1.69
C ALA A 50 5.93 -8.70 -1.48
N GLY A 51 4.62 -8.59 -1.29
CA GLY A 51 3.74 -9.73 -1.05
C GLY A 51 3.80 -10.28 0.37
N SER A 52 4.20 -9.47 1.35
CA SER A 52 4.21 -9.86 2.76
C SER A 52 2.81 -10.20 3.27
N GLU A 53 2.72 -11.25 4.07
CA GLU A 53 1.51 -11.62 4.81
C GLU A 53 1.81 -11.69 6.32
N PRO A 54 1.15 -10.86 7.16
CA PRO A 54 0.18 -9.82 6.78
C PRO A 54 0.83 -8.64 6.05
N THR A 55 0.05 -7.94 5.22
CA THR A 55 0.50 -6.76 4.47
C THR A 55 0.70 -5.51 5.33
N PHE A 56 0.21 -5.54 6.56
CA PHE A 56 0.39 -4.51 7.59
C PHE A 56 0.91 -5.13 8.88
N LYS A 57 1.97 -4.54 9.44
CA LYS A 57 2.52 -4.93 10.73
C LYS A 57 2.68 -3.71 11.61
N PHE A 58 2.22 -3.83 12.85
CA PHE A 58 2.38 -2.79 13.86
C PHE A 58 3.24 -3.29 15.03
N ASN A 59 4.22 -2.48 15.42
CA ASN A 59 5.08 -2.74 16.56
C ASN A 59 4.95 -1.62 17.59
N ASN A 60 4.91 -2.01 18.85
CA ASN A 60 4.97 -1.10 19.98
C ASN A 60 6.36 -1.16 20.61
N ASP A 61 7.13 -0.10 20.52
CA ASP A 61 8.45 0.07 21.17
C ASP A 61 8.43 1.22 22.20
N ILE A 62 7.27 1.52 22.77
CA ILE A 62 7.14 2.56 23.81
C ILE A 62 7.86 2.12 25.08
N LYS A 63 8.70 3.02 25.59
CA LYS A 63 9.43 2.85 26.85
C LYS A 63 8.98 3.92 27.85
N GLY A 64 8.99 3.57 29.13
CA GLY A 64 8.67 4.52 30.20
C GLY A 64 7.23 5.03 30.26
N GLY A 65 6.29 4.44 29.50
CA GLY A 65 4.88 4.82 29.55
C GLY A 65 4.55 6.21 29.00
N VAL A 66 5.41 6.75 28.12
CA VAL A 66 5.22 8.09 27.50
C VAL A 66 3.95 8.16 26.64
N VAL A 67 3.48 7.02 26.14
CA VAL A 67 2.13 6.84 25.61
C VAL A 67 1.44 5.75 26.45
N PRO A 68 0.32 6.07 27.12
CA PRO A 68 -0.44 5.10 27.89
C PRO A 68 -0.86 3.89 27.06
N LYS A 69 -0.79 2.70 27.66
CA LYS A 69 -1.09 1.43 26.96
C LYS A 69 -2.48 1.39 26.32
N GLU A 70 -3.44 2.07 26.93
CA GLU A 70 -4.82 2.16 26.46
C GLU A 70 -4.96 2.88 25.12
N TYR A 71 -4.01 3.77 24.75
CA TYR A 71 -4.04 4.51 23.49
C TYR A 71 -3.29 3.82 22.34
N ILE A 72 -2.47 2.81 22.63
CA ILE A 72 -1.67 2.11 21.61
C ILE A 72 -2.54 1.42 20.56
N PRO A 73 -3.63 0.72 20.90
CA PRO A 73 -4.54 0.16 19.91
C PRO A 73 -5.18 1.21 18.99
N ALA A 74 -5.42 2.42 19.50
CA ALA A 74 -5.94 3.52 18.70
C ALA A 74 -4.92 4.03 17.68
N VAL A 75 -3.63 4.05 18.04
CA VAL A 75 -2.54 4.37 17.11
C VAL A 75 -2.46 3.34 15.98
N GLU A 76 -2.46 2.06 16.29
CA GLU A 76 -2.48 0.97 15.29
C GLU A 76 -3.67 1.10 14.35
N LYS A 77 -4.88 1.30 14.90
CA LYS A 77 -6.09 1.49 14.12
C LYS A 77 -6.00 2.71 13.21
N GLY A 78 -5.45 3.83 13.70
CA GLY A 78 -5.27 5.06 12.92
C GLY A 78 -4.33 4.86 11.73
N CYS A 79 -3.23 4.13 11.90
CA CYS A 79 -2.30 3.78 10.82
C CYS A 79 -2.97 2.86 9.79
N ASN A 80 -3.67 1.81 10.25
CA ASN A 80 -4.33 0.87 9.36
C ASN A 80 -5.44 1.52 8.53
N GLU A 81 -6.28 2.36 9.13
CA GLU A 81 -7.30 3.13 8.40
C GLU A 81 -6.67 4.08 7.36
N ALA A 82 -5.52 4.69 7.68
CA ALA A 82 -4.79 5.54 6.76
C ALA A 82 -4.27 4.76 5.54
N MET A 83 -3.79 3.53 5.75
CA MET A 83 -3.38 2.63 4.67
C MET A 83 -4.52 2.33 3.70
N GLN A 84 -5.72 2.04 4.22
CA GLN A 84 -6.88 1.70 3.37
C GLN A 84 -7.31 2.85 2.47
N GLY A 85 -7.09 4.08 2.88
CA GLY A 85 -7.43 5.28 2.10
C GLY A 85 -6.38 5.69 1.07
N GLY A 86 -5.20 5.10 1.09
CA GLY A 86 -4.08 5.47 0.24
C GLY A 86 -3.52 6.87 0.51
N ILE A 87 -2.44 7.21 -0.18
CA ILE A 87 -1.74 8.50 -0.03
C ILE A 87 -1.49 9.23 -1.35
N LEU A 88 -1.48 8.51 -2.48
CA LEU A 88 -1.23 9.05 -3.83
C LEU A 88 -2.54 9.21 -4.61
N ALA A 89 -3.22 8.11 -4.89
CA ALA A 89 -4.38 8.05 -5.75
C ALA A 89 -5.62 7.42 -5.08
N GLY A 90 -5.54 7.17 -3.77
CA GLY A 90 -6.65 6.60 -3.00
C GLY A 90 -6.74 5.07 -3.06
N TYR A 91 -5.73 4.38 -3.58
CA TYR A 91 -5.68 2.92 -3.56
C TYR A 91 -5.12 2.40 -2.24
N PRO A 92 -5.59 1.26 -1.73
CA PRO A 92 -5.06 0.69 -0.50
C PRO A 92 -3.55 0.50 -0.56
N MET A 93 -2.85 0.85 0.52
CA MET A 93 -1.42 0.58 0.66
C MET A 93 -1.18 -0.86 1.09
N VAL A 94 -0.02 -1.40 0.72
CA VAL A 94 0.42 -2.76 1.04
C VAL A 94 1.88 -2.77 1.50
N ASP A 95 2.26 -3.84 2.20
CA ASP A 95 3.63 -4.16 2.60
C ASP A 95 4.28 -3.06 3.45
N ILE A 96 3.59 -2.66 4.52
CA ILE A 96 4.01 -1.60 5.43
C ILE A 96 4.15 -2.11 6.86
N GLU A 97 5.28 -1.83 7.47
CA GLU A 97 5.52 -1.99 8.90
C GLU A 97 5.59 -0.63 9.58
N VAL A 98 4.84 -0.47 10.67
CA VAL A 98 4.83 0.75 11.48
C VAL A 98 5.29 0.42 12.90
N THR A 99 6.22 1.20 13.42
CA THR A 99 6.67 1.12 14.81
C THR A 99 6.36 2.42 15.52
N LEU A 100 5.57 2.35 16.57
CA LEU A 100 5.38 3.44 17.51
C LEU A 100 6.51 3.39 18.54
N TYR A 101 7.45 4.36 18.51
CA TYR A 101 8.64 4.30 19.36
C TYR A 101 8.72 5.41 20.41
N ASP A 102 7.95 6.50 20.27
CA ASP A 102 7.91 7.59 21.24
C ASP A 102 6.59 8.36 21.12
N GLY A 103 6.37 9.28 22.04
CA GLY A 103 5.20 10.14 22.05
C GLY A 103 5.08 10.91 23.36
N SER A 104 3.96 11.57 23.54
CA SER A 104 3.58 12.18 24.82
C SER A 104 2.06 12.25 24.93
N TYR A 105 1.56 12.38 26.13
CA TYR A 105 0.13 12.51 26.40
C TYR A 105 -0.13 13.68 27.35
N HIS A 106 -1.37 14.09 27.41
CA HIS A 106 -1.86 15.10 28.34
C HIS A 106 -2.98 14.49 29.18
N GLU A 107 -2.88 14.58 30.51
CA GLU A 107 -3.79 13.86 31.42
C GLU A 107 -5.28 14.19 31.20
N VAL A 108 -5.61 15.42 30.78
CA VAL A 108 -7.00 15.85 30.58
C VAL A 108 -7.44 15.74 29.11
N ASP A 109 -6.57 16.11 28.16
CA ASP A 109 -6.94 16.32 26.76
C ASP A 109 -6.65 15.13 25.86
N SER A 110 -5.89 14.13 26.34
CA SER A 110 -5.65 12.90 25.59
C SER A 110 -6.86 11.97 25.58
N SER A 111 -7.05 11.31 24.44
CA SER A 111 -8.10 10.33 24.22
C SER A 111 -7.70 9.35 23.12
N GLU A 112 -8.37 8.20 23.04
CA GLU A 112 -8.19 7.25 21.93
C GLU A 112 -8.40 7.92 20.58
N MET A 113 -9.41 8.77 20.45
CA MET A 113 -9.70 9.50 19.21
C MET A 113 -8.56 10.44 18.83
N ALA A 114 -7.99 11.18 19.79
CA ALA A 114 -6.89 12.09 19.52
C ALA A 114 -5.63 11.33 19.05
N PHE A 115 -5.29 10.21 19.69
CA PHE A 115 -4.19 9.35 19.27
C PHE A 115 -4.43 8.67 17.93
N LYS A 116 -5.64 8.22 17.64
CA LYS A 116 -6.03 7.67 16.33
C LYS A 116 -5.84 8.71 15.21
N LEU A 117 -6.30 9.95 15.44
CA LEU A 117 -6.12 11.06 14.49
C LEU A 117 -4.64 11.42 14.30
N ALA A 118 -3.88 11.52 15.40
CA ALA A 118 -2.45 11.80 15.36
C ALA A 118 -1.71 10.73 14.53
N ALA A 119 -2.01 9.47 14.77
CA ALA A 119 -1.42 8.34 14.03
C ALA A 119 -1.78 8.37 12.54
N SER A 120 -3.06 8.56 12.21
CA SER A 120 -3.53 8.62 10.82
C SER A 120 -2.87 9.77 10.04
N MET A 121 -2.81 10.95 10.65
CA MET A 121 -2.20 12.13 10.02
C MET A 121 -0.69 12.01 9.92
N GLY A 122 -0.02 11.53 10.97
CA GLY A 122 1.41 11.29 10.99
C GLY A 122 1.83 10.24 9.96
N PHE A 123 1.10 9.14 9.86
CA PHE A 123 1.31 8.12 8.83
C PHE A 123 1.21 8.70 7.42
N LYS A 124 0.12 9.42 7.11
CA LYS A 124 -0.08 10.04 5.79
C LYS A 124 1.02 11.05 5.47
N GLN A 125 1.41 11.87 6.43
CA GLN A 125 2.46 12.86 6.24
C GLN A 125 3.82 12.21 5.99
N GLY A 126 4.18 11.18 6.78
CA GLY A 126 5.42 10.43 6.61
C GLY A 126 5.49 9.75 5.26
N CYS A 127 4.44 9.02 4.85
CA CYS A 127 4.39 8.34 3.57
C CYS A 127 4.37 9.29 2.36
N ARG A 128 3.82 10.49 2.50
CA ARG A 128 3.82 11.52 1.44
C ARG A 128 5.14 12.27 1.32
N SER A 129 6.02 12.13 2.29
CA SER A 129 7.33 12.79 2.22
C SER A 129 8.13 12.26 1.02
N ALA A 130 8.93 13.14 0.41
CA ALA A 130 9.80 12.74 -0.71
C ALA A 130 10.76 11.62 -0.31
N ALA A 131 11.17 11.57 0.97
CA ALA A 131 12.06 10.54 1.51
C ALA A 131 11.44 9.14 1.49
N ALA A 132 10.12 9.01 1.66
CA ALA A 132 9.44 7.72 1.65
C ALA A 132 9.44 7.05 0.27
N GLY A 133 9.45 7.85 -0.79
CA GLY A 133 9.43 7.34 -2.16
C GLY A 133 8.14 6.55 -2.45
N ALA A 134 6.98 7.18 -2.20
CA ALA A 134 5.69 6.56 -2.46
C ALA A 134 5.50 6.21 -3.93
N VAL A 135 4.98 5.03 -4.21
CA VAL A 135 4.77 4.50 -5.57
C VAL A 135 3.42 3.80 -5.71
N LEU A 136 2.93 3.80 -6.94
CA LEU A 136 1.77 3.03 -7.35
C LEU A 136 2.24 1.67 -7.85
N LEU A 137 1.56 0.60 -7.41
CA LEU A 137 1.77 -0.77 -7.86
C LEU A 137 0.64 -1.16 -8.80
N GLU A 138 0.98 -1.76 -9.93
CA GLU A 138 0.05 -2.34 -10.88
C GLU A 138 0.08 -3.88 -10.82
N PRO A 139 -1.06 -4.57 -11.02
CA PRO A 139 -1.07 -6.02 -11.10
C PRO A 139 -0.42 -6.48 -12.40
N ILE A 140 0.49 -7.43 -12.28
CA ILE A 140 1.16 -8.07 -13.42
C ILE A 140 0.60 -9.48 -13.57
N MET A 141 0.15 -9.80 -14.78
CA MET A 141 -0.36 -11.11 -15.15
C MET A 141 0.76 -12.00 -15.71
N LYS A 142 0.85 -13.23 -15.19
CA LYS A 142 1.59 -14.28 -15.89
C LYS A 142 0.69 -14.85 -16.97
N VAL A 143 1.11 -14.70 -18.23
CA VAL A 143 0.36 -15.13 -19.40
C VAL A 143 1.11 -16.27 -20.06
N GLU A 144 0.41 -17.34 -20.39
CA GLU A 144 0.92 -18.49 -21.14
C GLU A 144 0.21 -18.51 -22.49
N ILE A 145 0.96 -18.46 -23.58
CA ILE A 145 0.46 -18.36 -24.93
C ILE A 145 0.97 -19.56 -25.74
N GLU A 146 0.06 -20.39 -26.22
CA GLU A 146 0.38 -21.46 -27.12
C GLU A 146 0.21 -20.98 -28.57
N THR A 147 1.23 -21.14 -29.40
CA THR A 147 1.23 -20.67 -30.78
C THR A 147 2.01 -21.61 -31.68
N PRO A 148 1.61 -21.77 -32.95
CA PRO A 148 2.47 -22.38 -33.98
C PRO A 148 3.78 -21.59 -34.11
N GLU A 149 4.86 -22.29 -34.50
CA GLU A 149 6.20 -21.68 -34.63
C GLU A 149 6.21 -20.47 -35.56
N ASP A 150 5.46 -20.51 -36.64
CA ASP A 150 5.40 -19.44 -37.66
C ASP A 150 4.90 -18.09 -37.08
N TYR A 151 4.09 -18.11 -36.01
CA TYR A 151 3.53 -16.92 -35.37
C TYR A 151 4.27 -16.48 -34.08
N MET A 152 5.29 -17.22 -33.68
CA MET A 152 6.01 -16.92 -32.43
C MET A 152 6.59 -15.49 -32.39
N GLY A 153 7.14 -15.04 -33.53
CA GLY A 153 7.68 -13.67 -33.65
C GLY A 153 6.62 -12.58 -33.44
N ASP A 154 5.42 -12.78 -34.00
CA ASP A 154 4.30 -11.87 -33.89
C ASP A 154 3.79 -11.81 -32.42
N VAL A 155 3.70 -12.97 -31.76
CA VAL A 155 3.32 -13.09 -30.36
C VAL A 155 4.30 -12.35 -29.45
N ILE A 156 5.61 -12.54 -29.65
CA ILE A 156 6.64 -11.83 -28.89
C ILE A 156 6.54 -10.32 -29.12
N GLY A 157 6.33 -9.90 -30.37
CA GLY A 157 6.13 -8.51 -30.75
C GLY A 157 4.91 -7.89 -30.06
N ASP A 158 3.81 -8.61 -29.96
CA ASP A 158 2.59 -8.16 -29.27
C ASP A 158 2.81 -8.08 -27.75
N CYS A 159 3.45 -9.07 -27.14
CA CYS A 159 3.84 -9.01 -25.73
C CYS A 159 4.67 -7.75 -25.42
N ASN A 160 5.65 -7.42 -26.25
CA ASN A 160 6.49 -6.24 -26.09
C ASN A 160 5.69 -4.93 -26.23
N LYS A 161 4.75 -4.84 -27.17
CA LYS A 161 3.86 -3.68 -27.30
C LYS A 161 3.01 -3.46 -26.05
N ARG A 162 2.63 -4.53 -25.36
CA ARG A 162 1.86 -4.53 -24.10
C ARG A 162 2.74 -4.34 -22.85
N ARG A 163 3.92 -3.78 -22.96
CA ARG A 163 4.90 -3.63 -21.85
C ARG A 163 5.24 -4.97 -21.19
N GLY A 164 5.04 -6.07 -21.90
CA GLY A 164 5.27 -7.42 -21.41
C GLY A 164 6.76 -7.78 -21.39
N GLN A 165 7.09 -8.72 -20.51
CA GLN A 165 8.43 -9.30 -20.39
C GLN A 165 8.32 -10.81 -20.64
N VAL A 166 8.87 -11.29 -21.74
CA VAL A 166 8.95 -12.72 -22.03
C VAL A 166 9.90 -13.38 -21.04
N GLN A 167 9.44 -14.41 -20.34
CA GLN A 167 10.19 -15.14 -19.32
C GLN A 167 10.80 -16.42 -19.84
N SER A 168 10.02 -17.21 -20.62
CA SER A 168 10.50 -18.44 -21.25
C SER A 168 9.78 -18.70 -22.55
N MET A 169 10.42 -19.53 -23.35
CA MET A 169 9.87 -20.10 -24.59
C MET A 169 10.21 -21.58 -24.61
N ASP A 170 9.18 -22.41 -24.59
CA ASP A 170 9.31 -23.87 -24.57
C ASP A 170 8.65 -24.49 -25.81
N ASP A 171 9.16 -25.66 -26.25
CA ASP A 171 8.57 -26.43 -27.33
C ASP A 171 7.80 -27.63 -26.77
N ARG A 172 6.51 -27.70 -27.09
CA ARG A 172 5.65 -28.82 -26.70
C ARG A 172 5.03 -29.46 -27.93
N ALA A 173 5.64 -30.56 -28.41
CA ALA A 173 5.10 -31.36 -29.50
C ALA A 173 4.75 -30.58 -30.78
N GLY A 174 5.60 -29.60 -31.14
CA GLY A 174 5.40 -28.77 -32.35
C GLY A 174 4.57 -27.51 -32.14
N ILE A 175 4.18 -27.23 -30.88
CA ILE A 175 3.55 -25.99 -30.48
C ILE A 175 4.54 -25.24 -29.57
N LYS A 176 4.74 -23.96 -29.82
CA LYS A 176 5.58 -23.09 -28.96
C LYS A 176 4.75 -22.54 -27.82
N LEU A 177 5.26 -22.68 -26.60
CA LEU A 177 4.69 -22.06 -25.39
C LEU A 177 5.52 -20.85 -25.04
N VAL A 178 4.92 -19.66 -25.10
CA VAL A 178 5.53 -18.40 -24.67
C VAL A 178 4.95 -18.02 -23.31
N VAL A 179 5.82 -17.84 -22.32
CA VAL A 179 5.42 -17.34 -20.98
C VAL A 179 5.88 -15.91 -20.85
N ALA A 180 4.97 -15.00 -20.56
CA ALA A 180 5.25 -13.58 -20.40
C ALA A 180 4.59 -13.00 -19.15
N LEU A 181 5.20 -11.95 -18.59
CA LEU A 181 4.62 -11.10 -17.57
C LEU A 181 4.10 -9.82 -18.22
N ILE A 182 2.81 -9.58 -18.16
CA ILE A 182 2.15 -8.46 -18.83
C ILE A 182 1.29 -7.68 -17.80
N PRO A 183 1.39 -6.34 -17.73
CA PRO A 183 0.50 -5.55 -16.89
C PRO A 183 -0.97 -5.79 -17.24
N LEU A 184 -1.81 -5.95 -16.22
CA LEU A 184 -3.24 -6.23 -16.42
C LEU A 184 -3.92 -5.13 -17.26
N SER A 185 -3.51 -3.87 -17.10
CA SER A 185 -4.04 -2.74 -17.88
C SER A 185 -3.81 -2.85 -19.39
N GLU A 186 -2.85 -3.66 -19.82
CA GLU A 186 -2.49 -3.88 -21.24
C GLU A 186 -3.13 -5.14 -21.85
N MET A 187 -3.99 -5.83 -21.05
CA MET A 187 -4.62 -7.09 -21.48
C MET A 187 -5.97 -6.90 -22.19
N PHE A 188 -6.46 -5.65 -22.28
CA PHE A 188 -7.77 -5.32 -22.83
C PHE A 188 -7.69 -4.55 -24.13
#